data_cf90c99dd31b1bce4e628708331caa99
#
_entry.id   cf90c99dd31b1bce4e628708331caa99
#
_cell.length_a   1.000
_cell.length_b   1.000
_cell.length_c   1.000
_cell.angle_alpha   90.00
_cell.angle_beta   90.00
_cell.angle_gamma   90.00
#
_symmetry.space_group_name_H-M   'P 1'
#
loop_
_entity.id
_entity.type
_entity.pdbx_description
1 polymer ?
#
loop_
_entity_poly.entity_id
_entity_poly.type
_entity_poly.pdbx_seq_one_letter_code
_entity_poly.pdbx_strand_id
1 'polypeptide(L)'
;IRDRDDISSINDVLLRFGQRSNLIYCNAKAKAISYAKELAATIECSDNKALKRAASIIRAYIHPDYYLADLVQKEIAYHFGNMPQLIRNLIEDLYREGHLKYIFCTSTLLEGVNMPTQNLFILDDKKAKKVLKPIDFWNLAGRAGRLAKELQGKVFCVKHEKSGWKKPSFFIEKDIQLV
;
A
#
# COMPACT_ATOMS: atom_id res chain seq x y z
N ILE A 1 -1.01 -21.84 0.10
CA ILE A 1 -0.31 -21.54 1.36
C ILE A 1 -1.15 -22.18 2.45
N ARG A 2 -0.64 -23.29 3.00
CA ARG A 2 -1.27 -24.01 4.10
C ARG A 2 -0.52 -23.68 5.38
N ASP A 3 -0.88 -22.60 6.03
CA ASP A 3 -0.66 -22.37 7.45
C ASP A 3 -1.72 -21.34 7.86
N ARG A 4 -2.89 -21.88 8.23
CA ARG A 4 -4.09 -21.09 8.54
C ARG A 4 -4.19 -20.66 10.00
N ASP A 5 -3.30 -21.14 10.87
CA ASP A 5 -3.63 -21.23 12.28
C ASP A 5 -3.25 -20.00 13.12
N ASP A 6 -2.50 -19.01 12.56
CA ASP A 6 -2.04 -17.85 13.33
C ASP A 6 -2.31 -16.48 12.68
N ILE A 7 -3.06 -16.39 11.58
CA ILE A 7 -3.35 -15.11 10.92
C ILE A 7 -4.76 -14.65 11.29
N SER A 8 -4.87 -13.80 12.29
CA SER A 8 -6.14 -13.29 12.79
C SER A 8 -6.51 -11.89 12.25
N SER A 9 -5.53 -11.15 11.74
CA SER A 9 -5.72 -9.77 11.31
C SER A 9 -4.99 -9.41 10.00
N ILE A 10 -5.37 -8.29 9.39
CA ILE A 10 -4.64 -7.71 8.24
C ILE A 10 -3.20 -7.38 8.65
N ASN A 11 -2.99 -6.88 9.86
CA ASN A 11 -1.67 -6.53 10.36
C ASN A 11 -0.75 -7.75 10.42
N ASP A 12 -1.25 -8.92 10.85
CA ASP A 12 -0.47 -10.16 10.88
C ASP A 12 0.00 -10.55 9.48
N VAL A 13 -0.88 -10.41 8.46
CA VAL A 13 -0.51 -10.63 7.06
C VAL A 13 0.60 -9.69 6.61
N LEU A 14 0.45 -8.39 6.90
CA LEU A 14 1.41 -7.36 6.49
C LEU A 14 2.76 -7.54 7.18
N LEU A 15 2.79 -7.85 8.46
CA LEU A 15 4.00 -8.06 9.23
C LEU A 15 4.72 -9.35 8.83
N ARG A 16 3.98 -10.44 8.61
CA ARG A 16 4.53 -11.75 8.27
C ARG A 16 5.09 -11.81 6.85
N PHE A 17 4.39 -11.21 5.88
CA PHE A 17 4.75 -11.28 4.46
C PHE A 17 5.37 -9.99 3.91
N GLY A 18 5.34 -8.90 4.66
CA GLY A 18 5.90 -7.62 4.27
C GLY A 18 7.42 -7.66 4.14
N GLN A 19 7.92 -7.09 3.05
CA GLN A 19 9.35 -6.95 2.77
C GLN A 19 9.78 -5.47 2.87
N ARG A 20 10.84 -5.08 2.13
CA ARG A 20 11.36 -3.70 2.19
C ARG A 20 10.39 -2.67 1.62
N SER A 21 9.61 -3.04 0.59
CA SER A 21 8.68 -2.13 -0.06
C SER A 21 7.34 -2.81 -0.31
N ASN A 22 6.30 -2.29 0.31
CA ASN A 22 4.95 -2.86 0.26
C ASN A 22 3.94 -1.79 -0.10
N LEU A 23 3.15 -2.04 -1.15
CA LEU A 23 1.97 -1.27 -1.46
C LEU A 23 0.73 -2.01 -0.97
N ILE A 24 -0.17 -1.30 -0.31
CA ILE A 24 -1.41 -1.86 0.22
C ILE A 24 -2.59 -1.13 -0.43
N TYR A 25 -3.26 -1.82 -1.35
CA TYR A 25 -4.41 -1.27 -2.04
C TYR A 25 -5.67 -1.34 -1.20
N CYS A 26 -6.33 -0.19 -1.04
CA CYS A 26 -7.62 -0.03 -0.39
C CYS A 26 -8.60 0.68 -1.35
N ASN A 27 -9.88 0.29 -1.32
CA ASN A 27 -10.90 0.88 -2.20
C ASN A 27 -11.38 2.28 -1.77
N ALA A 28 -11.01 2.74 -0.56
CA ALA A 28 -11.43 4.01 -0.01
C ALA A 28 -10.35 4.67 0.85
N LYS A 29 -10.29 6.00 0.82
CA LYS A 29 -9.38 6.81 1.65
C LYS A 29 -9.48 6.51 3.14
N ALA A 30 -10.71 6.44 3.65
CA ALA A 30 -10.95 6.18 5.07
C ALA A 30 -10.37 4.83 5.51
N LYS A 31 -10.47 3.79 4.68
CA LYS A 31 -9.87 2.48 4.94
C LYS A 31 -8.33 2.55 4.91
N ALA A 32 -7.77 3.22 3.91
CA ALA A 32 -6.32 3.38 3.82
C ALA A 32 -5.74 4.06 5.07
N ILE A 33 -6.43 5.10 5.57
CA ILE A 33 -6.05 5.80 6.80
C ILE A 33 -6.23 4.89 8.04
N SER A 34 -7.37 4.20 8.16
CA SER A 34 -7.66 3.34 9.30
C SER A 34 -6.63 2.22 9.42
N TYR A 35 -6.41 1.47 8.36
CA TYR A 35 -5.43 0.37 8.35
C TYR A 35 -4.00 0.84 8.57
N ALA A 36 -3.63 2.03 8.05
CA ALA A 36 -2.33 2.62 8.32
C ALA A 36 -2.14 2.92 9.82
N LYS A 37 -3.18 3.48 10.47
CA LYS A 37 -3.17 3.74 11.92
C LYS A 37 -3.14 2.45 12.73
N GLU A 38 -3.93 1.45 12.35
CA GLU A 38 -3.97 0.14 13.00
C GLU A 38 -2.60 -0.55 12.95
N LEU A 39 -1.93 -0.54 11.78
CA LEU A 39 -0.59 -1.07 11.65
C LEU A 39 0.43 -0.25 12.47
N ALA A 40 0.32 1.06 12.48
CA ALA A 40 1.22 1.94 13.22
C ALA A 40 1.15 1.73 14.74
N ALA A 41 0.02 1.23 15.26
CA ALA A 41 -0.10 0.88 16.68
C ALA A 41 0.81 -0.31 17.09
N THR A 42 1.26 -1.11 16.14
CA THR A 42 2.10 -2.30 16.36
C THR A 42 3.59 -2.07 16.03
N ILE A 43 3.95 -0.91 15.49
CA ILE A 43 5.31 -0.60 15.03
C ILE A 43 5.87 0.57 15.83
N GLU A 44 7.11 0.44 16.28
CA GLU A 44 7.83 1.51 16.97
C GLU A 44 8.34 2.58 15.98
N CYS A 45 8.66 3.76 16.51
CA CYS A 45 9.23 4.83 15.71
C CYS A 45 10.66 4.49 15.27
N SER A 46 10.96 4.76 14.02
CA SER A 46 12.30 4.62 13.45
C SER A 46 13.19 5.80 13.85
N ASP A 47 14.46 5.53 14.06
CA ASP A 47 15.44 6.59 14.34
C ASP A 47 15.99 7.28 13.09
N ASN A 48 15.38 7.00 11.93
CA ASN A 48 15.78 7.52 10.63
C ASN A 48 15.60 9.05 10.55
N LYS A 49 16.70 9.75 10.29
CA LYS A 49 16.72 11.23 10.18
C LYS A 49 15.87 11.76 9.03
N ALA A 50 15.80 11.04 7.89
CA ALA A 50 14.97 11.44 6.75
C ALA A 50 13.48 11.42 7.12
N LEU A 51 13.02 10.41 7.86
CA LEU A 51 11.64 10.31 8.33
C LEU A 51 11.31 11.39 9.37
N LYS A 52 12.22 11.69 10.29
CA LYS A 52 12.05 12.80 11.25
C LYS A 52 11.91 14.15 10.54
N ARG A 53 12.76 14.41 9.53
CA ARG A 53 12.67 15.62 8.72
C ARG A 53 11.35 15.69 7.95
N ALA A 54 10.94 14.60 7.33
CA ALA A 54 9.68 14.52 6.60
C ALA A 54 8.47 14.78 7.52
N ALA A 55 8.47 14.20 8.73
CA ALA A 55 7.44 14.48 9.73
C ALA A 55 7.37 15.96 10.10
N SER A 56 8.53 16.63 10.24
CA SER A 56 8.57 18.08 10.50
C SER A 56 7.99 18.89 9.34
N ILE A 57 8.31 18.52 8.09
CA ILE A 57 7.74 19.17 6.89
C ILE A 57 6.22 19.00 6.85
N ILE A 58 5.72 17.78 7.11
CA ILE A 58 4.28 17.49 7.12
C ILE A 58 3.55 18.33 8.15
N ARG A 59 4.09 18.41 9.39
CA ARG A 59 3.51 19.22 10.47
C ARG A 59 3.51 20.72 10.14
N ALA A 60 4.61 21.21 9.58
CA ALA A 60 4.71 22.62 9.20
C ALA A 60 3.77 23.01 8.05
N TYR A 61 3.60 22.09 7.08
CA TYR A 61 2.83 22.38 5.87
C TYR A 61 1.32 22.19 6.04
N ILE A 62 0.88 21.21 6.84
CA ILE A 62 -0.55 20.88 7.01
C ILE A 62 -1.05 21.32 8.37
N HIS A 63 -0.60 20.68 9.44
CA HIS A 63 -0.98 20.96 10.81
C HIS A 63 -0.04 20.26 11.80
N PRO A 64 0.30 20.86 12.96
CA PRO A 64 1.17 20.23 13.96
C PRO A 64 0.72 18.83 14.40
N ASP A 65 -0.59 18.60 14.53
CA ASP A 65 -1.18 17.34 14.98
C ASP A 65 -1.60 16.43 13.81
N TYR A 66 -1.06 16.68 12.60
CA TYR A 66 -1.44 15.86 11.46
C TYR A 66 -0.80 14.48 11.54
N TYR A 67 -1.61 13.47 11.83
CA TYR A 67 -1.19 12.10 12.16
C TYR A 67 -0.35 11.40 11.09
N LEU A 68 -0.34 11.87 9.82
CA LEU A 68 0.57 11.36 8.81
C LEU A 68 2.05 11.54 9.21
N ALA A 69 2.36 12.59 9.95
CA ALA A 69 3.71 12.83 10.45
C ALA A 69 4.18 11.72 11.42
N ASP A 70 3.26 11.22 12.25
CA ASP A 70 3.55 10.12 13.18
C ASP A 70 3.67 8.79 12.44
N LEU A 71 2.81 8.56 11.44
CA LEU A 71 2.89 7.37 10.59
C LEU A 71 4.23 7.29 9.85
N VAL A 72 4.67 8.40 9.27
CA VAL A 72 5.94 8.46 8.52
C VAL A 72 7.12 8.09 9.41
N GLN A 73 7.15 8.51 10.67
CA GLN A 73 8.20 8.11 11.60
C GLN A 73 8.23 6.60 11.92
N LYS A 74 7.16 5.88 11.59
CA LYS A 74 7.02 4.41 11.72
C LYS A 74 7.18 3.68 10.38
N GLU A 75 7.76 4.34 9.37
CA GLU A 75 7.94 3.83 8.01
C GLU A 75 6.63 3.50 7.29
N ILE A 76 5.52 4.11 7.72
CA ILE A 76 4.18 3.94 7.18
C ILE A 76 3.70 5.25 6.58
N ALA A 77 3.02 5.18 5.44
CA ALA A 77 2.29 6.32 4.88
C ALA A 77 0.98 5.86 4.24
N TYR A 78 0.14 6.83 3.92
CA TYR A 78 -0.95 6.63 2.97
C TYR A 78 -0.81 7.60 1.81
N HIS A 79 -1.37 7.22 0.66
CA HIS A 79 -1.30 8.00 -0.57
C HIS A 79 -2.62 7.95 -1.33
N PHE A 80 -3.19 9.11 -1.64
CA PHE A 80 -4.40 9.24 -2.45
C PHE A 80 -4.47 10.61 -3.14
N GLY A 81 -5.25 10.72 -4.22
CA GLY A 81 -5.23 11.86 -5.14
C GLY A 81 -5.56 13.24 -4.53
N ASN A 82 -6.37 13.28 -3.48
CA ASN A 82 -6.77 14.56 -2.84
C ASN A 82 -5.75 15.11 -1.84
N MET A 83 -4.57 14.49 -1.71
CA MET A 83 -3.49 15.04 -0.88
C MET A 83 -2.79 16.19 -1.62
N PRO A 84 -2.26 17.19 -0.88
CA PRO A 84 -1.42 18.22 -1.49
C PRO A 84 -0.25 17.62 -2.27
N GLN A 85 0.05 18.19 -3.43
CA GLN A 85 1.09 17.65 -4.32
C GLN A 85 2.46 17.53 -3.63
N LEU A 86 2.83 18.53 -2.83
CA LEU A 86 4.08 18.53 -2.08
C LEU A 86 4.18 17.30 -1.17
N ILE A 87 3.11 16.96 -0.46
CA ILE A 87 3.09 15.81 0.46
C ILE A 87 3.10 14.50 -0.32
N ARG A 88 2.40 14.43 -1.46
CA ARG A 88 2.46 13.24 -2.32
C ARG A 88 3.87 12.98 -2.81
N ASN A 89 4.52 14.02 -3.34
CA ASN A 89 5.92 13.91 -3.83
C ASN A 89 6.86 13.48 -2.71
N LEU A 90 6.73 14.08 -1.52
CA LEU A 90 7.54 13.72 -0.35
C LEU A 90 7.41 12.23 0.01
N ILE A 91 6.18 11.69 0.02
CA ILE A 91 5.94 10.27 0.31
C ILE A 91 6.50 9.38 -0.80
N GLU A 92 6.34 9.78 -2.05
CA GLU A 92 6.85 9.03 -3.21
C GLU A 92 8.39 8.96 -3.21
N ASP A 93 9.06 10.07 -2.89
CA ASP A 93 10.52 10.14 -2.79
C ASP A 93 11.03 9.27 -1.64
N LEU A 94 10.45 9.40 -0.44
CA LEU A 94 10.80 8.59 0.72
C LEU A 94 10.63 7.08 0.45
N TYR A 95 9.59 6.70 -0.28
CA TYR A 95 9.36 5.30 -0.64
C TYR A 95 10.38 4.82 -1.68
N ARG A 96 10.66 5.61 -2.69
CA ARG A 96 11.64 5.30 -3.74
C ARG A 96 13.06 5.17 -3.17
N GLU A 97 13.38 5.98 -2.16
CA GLU A 97 14.65 5.95 -1.43
C GLU A 97 14.72 4.80 -0.40
N GLY A 98 13.61 4.07 -0.19
CA GLY A 98 13.55 2.93 0.72
C GLY A 98 13.40 3.31 2.21
N HIS A 99 13.00 4.54 2.49
CA HIS A 99 12.74 5.01 3.87
C HIS A 99 11.35 4.61 4.37
N LEU A 100 10.38 4.43 3.47
CA LEU A 100 9.05 3.95 3.82
C LEU A 100 8.90 2.48 3.45
N LYS A 101 8.38 1.69 4.38
CA LYS A 101 8.16 0.25 4.21
C LYS A 101 6.75 -0.07 3.75
N TYR A 102 5.73 0.66 4.22
CA TYR A 102 4.33 0.41 3.93
C TYR A 102 3.63 1.65 3.42
N ILE A 103 3.00 1.57 2.24
CA ILE A 103 2.12 2.63 1.73
C ILE A 103 0.72 2.08 1.49
N PHE A 104 -0.25 2.61 2.22
CA PHE A 104 -1.67 2.37 2.00
C PHE A 104 -2.20 3.32 0.93
N CYS A 105 -2.70 2.80 -0.17
CA CYS A 105 -3.06 3.61 -1.32
C CYS A 105 -4.45 3.30 -1.88
N THR A 106 -4.99 4.25 -2.61
CA THR A 106 -6.18 4.06 -3.44
C THR A 106 -5.82 3.98 -4.93
N SER A 107 -6.81 3.81 -5.80
CA SER A 107 -6.59 3.65 -7.25
C SER A 107 -5.82 4.77 -7.92
N THR A 108 -5.77 5.96 -7.34
CA THR A 108 -4.99 7.10 -7.87
C THR A 108 -3.49 6.84 -7.96
N LEU A 109 -2.95 6.00 -7.09
CA LEU A 109 -1.55 5.57 -7.19
C LEU A 109 -1.30 4.70 -8.43
N LEU A 110 -2.37 4.10 -8.99
CA LEU A 110 -2.28 3.24 -10.14
C LEU A 110 -2.14 4.01 -11.46
N GLU A 111 -2.57 5.27 -11.47
CA GLU A 111 -2.81 6.02 -12.70
C GLU A 111 -1.66 6.96 -13.11
N GLY A 112 -0.58 7.08 -12.33
CA GLY A 112 0.44 8.06 -12.71
C GLY A 112 1.80 7.97 -12.01
N VAL A 113 1.94 7.15 -10.99
CA VAL A 113 3.17 7.14 -10.18
C VAL A 113 3.96 5.86 -10.40
N ASN A 114 5.24 6.01 -10.76
CA ASN A 114 6.15 4.87 -10.85
C ASN A 114 6.73 4.58 -9.46
N MET A 115 6.03 3.77 -8.69
CA MET A 115 6.48 3.28 -7.37
C MET A 115 6.69 1.77 -7.44
N PRO A 116 7.91 1.34 -7.76
CA PRO A 116 8.23 -0.07 -7.80
C PRO A 116 8.10 -0.67 -6.39
N THR A 117 7.46 -1.82 -6.29
CA THR A 117 7.25 -2.50 -5.02
C THR A 117 7.61 -3.97 -5.10
N GLN A 118 8.11 -4.52 -4.01
CA GLN A 118 8.35 -5.97 -3.90
C GLN A 118 7.04 -6.72 -3.68
N ASN A 119 6.17 -6.17 -2.83
CA ASN A 119 4.88 -6.78 -2.52
C ASN A 119 3.72 -5.82 -2.76
N LEU A 120 2.68 -6.33 -3.35
CA LEU A 120 1.39 -5.67 -3.46
C LEU A 120 0.35 -6.47 -2.67
N PHE A 121 -0.27 -5.85 -1.69
CA PHE A 121 -1.40 -6.40 -0.94
C PHE A 121 -2.69 -5.74 -1.42
N ILE A 122 -3.63 -6.53 -1.89
CA ILE A 122 -4.94 -6.06 -2.35
C ILE A 122 -5.97 -6.47 -1.30
N LEU A 123 -6.41 -5.49 -0.51
CA LEU A 123 -7.35 -5.72 0.60
C LEU A 123 -8.82 -5.74 0.16
N ASP A 124 -9.13 -5.12 -0.96
CA ASP A 124 -10.49 -5.00 -1.48
C ASP A 124 -10.58 -5.45 -2.94
N ASP A 125 -11.67 -6.15 -3.26
CA ASP A 125 -12.03 -6.54 -4.62
C ASP A 125 -12.76 -5.44 -5.40
N LYS A 126 -12.78 -4.21 -4.88
CA LYS A 126 -13.51 -3.08 -5.46
C LYS A 126 -12.60 -1.90 -5.76
N LYS A 127 -12.93 -1.18 -6.85
CA LYS A 127 -12.45 0.16 -7.16
C LYS A 127 -13.61 1.12 -6.89
N ALA A 128 -13.51 1.90 -5.80
CA ALA A 128 -14.62 2.67 -5.24
C ALA A 128 -15.83 1.74 -4.90
N LYS A 129 -16.95 1.91 -5.61
CA LYS A 129 -18.18 1.11 -5.40
C LYS A 129 -18.34 -0.06 -6.38
N LYS A 130 -17.48 -0.16 -7.41
CA LYS A 130 -17.58 -1.18 -8.47
C LYS A 130 -16.58 -2.30 -8.21
N VAL A 131 -16.93 -3.52 -8.60
CA VAL A 131 -16.00 -4.65 -8.58
C VAL A 131 -14.78 -4.34 -9.44
N LEU A 132 -13.61 -4.72 -8.98
CA LEU A 132 -12.34 -4.53 -9.68
C LEU A 132 -12.39 -5.32 -10.99
N LYS A 133 -12.20 -4.65 -12.12
CA LYS A 133 -12.14 -5.31 -13.42
C LYS A 133 -10.81 -6.06 -13.58
N PRO A 134 -10.74 -7.12 -14.38
CA PRO A 134 -9.48 -7.80 -14.67
C PRO A 134 -8.37 -6.86 -15.10
N ILE A 135 -8.65 -5.91 -15.98
CA ILE A 135 -7.67 -4.91 -16.44
C ILE A 135 -7.13 -4.03 -15.28
N ASP A 136 -8.00 -3.61 -14.35
CA ASP A 136 -7.58 -2.83 -13.18
C ASP A 136 -6.70 -3.69 -12.25
N PHE A 137 -7.06 -4.97 -12.07
CA PHE A 137 -6.26 -5.91 -11.29
C PHE A 137 -4.86 -6.11 -11.89
N TRP A 138 -4.77 -6.35 -13.20
CA TRP A 138 -3.49 -6.54 -13.87
C TRP A 138 -2.64 -5.27 -13.92
N ASN A 139 -3.27 -4.09 -14.00
CA ASN A 139 -2.59 -2.81 -13.85
C ASN A 139 -2.00 -2.62 -12.44
N LEU A 140 -2.71 -3.11 -11.41
CA LEU A 140 -2.21 -3.18 -10.04
C LEU A 140 -1.04 -4.16 -9.95
N ALA A 141 -1.25 -5.39 -10.37
CA ALA A 141 -0.29 -6.49 -10.29
C ALA A 141 1.02 -6.16 -11.04
N GLY A 142 0.92 -5.49 -12.17
CA GLY A 142 2.07 -5.05 -12.96
C GLY A 142 2.98 -4.02 -12.28
N ARG A 143 2.63 -3.56 -11.09
CA ARG A 143 3.51 -2.70 -10.28
C ARG A 143 4.41 -3.48 -9.34
N ALA A 144 4.06 -4.71 -9.02
CA ALA A 144 4.92 -5.60 -8.26
C ALA A 144 6.09 -6.10 -9.13
N GLY A 145 7.32 -6.04 -8.59
CA GLY A 145 8.51 -6.60 -9.28
C GLY A 145 9.23 -5.66 -10.25
N ARG A 146 8.90 -4.36 -10.30
CA ARG A 146 9.58 -3.39 -11.18
C ARG A 146 10.83 -2.75 -10.56
N LEU A 147 11.37 -3.29 -9.49
CA LEU A 147 12.69 -2.88 -8.99
C LEU A 147 13.77 -3.34 -9.97
N ALA A 148 14.64 -2.44 -10.37
CA ALA A 148 15.66 -2.64 -11.41
C ALA A 148 16.60 -3.85 -11.19
N LYS A 149 16.51 -4.52 -10.04
CA LYS A 149 17.33 -5.68 -9.66
C LYS A 149 16.54 -6.92 -9.27
N GLU A 150 15.21 -6.85 -9.11
CA GLU A 150 14.40 -7.99 -8.69
C GLU A 150 13.36 -8.32 -9.77
N LEU A 151 13.50 -9.49 -10.38
CA LEU A 151 12.62 -9.98 -11.45
C LEU A 151 11.26 -10.50 -10.93
N GLN A 152 11.02 -10.55 -9.61
CA GLN A 152 9.83 -11.15 -9.04
C GLN A 152 9.21 -10.27 -7.96
N GLY A 153 8.02 -9.75 -8.23
CA GLY A 153 7.14 -9.16 -7.23
C GLY A 153 6.05 -10.15 -6.79
N LYS A 154 5.57 -10.02 -5.55
CA LYS A 154 4.49 -10.85 -5.03
C LYS A 154 3.20 -10.04 -4.91
N VAL A 155 2.09 -10.64 -5.35
CA VAL A 155 0.76 -10.06 -5.20
C VAL A 155 -0.04 -10.92 -4.23
N PHE A 156 -0.53 -10.30 -3.17
CA PHE A 156 -1.34 -10.94 -2.14
C PHE A 156 -2.78 -10.41 -2.20
N CYS A 157 -3.73 -11.26 -2.50
CA CYS A 157 -5.15 -10.94 -2.35
C CYS A 157 -5.58 -11.34 -0.94
N VAL A 158 -5.75 -10.35 -0.08
CA VAL A 158 -6.02 -10.58 1.35
C VAL A 158 -7.51 -10.66 1.57
N LYS A 159 -8.00 -11.87 1.91
CA LYS A 159 -9.38 -12.09 2.27
C LYS A 159 -9.55 -11.85 3.78
N HIS A 160 -10.41 -10.92 4.13
CA HIS A 160 -10.82 -10.62 5.51
C HIS A 160 -12.34 -10.43 5.57
N GLU A 161 -12.93 -10.37 6.77
CA GLU A 161 -14.38 -10.33 6.96
C GLU A 161 -15.11 -9.24 6.16
N LYS A 162 -14.48 -8.06 6.03
CA LYS A 162 -15.04 -6.91 5.30
C LYS A 162 -14.63 -6.88 3.82
N SER A 163 -13.86 -7.86 3.33
CA SER A 163 -13.47 -7.94 1.93
C SER A 163 -14.57 -8.56 1.08
N GLY A 164 -14.75 -8.04 -0.12
CA GLY A 164 -15.71 -8.60 -1.08
C GLY A 164 -15.22 -9.83 -1.85
N TRP A 165 -14.02 -10.34 -1.58
CA TRP A 165 -13.42 -11.47 -2.28
C TRP A 165 -14.27 -12.74 -2.18
N LYS A 166 -15.12 -12.99 -3.19
CA LYS A 166 -15.97 -14.21 -3.26
C LYS A 166 -15.23 -15.36 -3.93
N LYS A 167 -14.87 -15.23 -5.17
CA LYS A 167 -13.97 -16.14 -5.92
C LYS A 167 -13.23 -15.27 -6.94
N PRO A 168 -11.91 -15.25 -6.97
CA PRO A 168 -11.17 -14.46 -7.95
C PRO A 168 -11.21 -15.15 -9.31
N SER A 169 -12.28 -14.91 -10.09
CA SER A 169 -12.41 -15.43 -11.47
C SER A 169 -11.28 -14.96 -12.38
N PHE A 170 -10.72 -13.77 -12.12
CA PHE A 170 -9.63 -13.23 -12.93
C PHE A 170 -8.27 -13.92 -12.74
N PHE A 171 -8.11 -14.82 -11.78
CA PHE A 171 -6.92 -15.69 -11.71
C PHE A 171 -6.98 -16.86 -12.69
N ILE A 172 -8.15 -17.15 -13.23
CA ILE A 172 -8.40 -18.32 -14.09
C ILE A 172 -8.35 -17.92 -15.57
N GLU A 173 -8.73 -16.71 -15.90
CA GLU A 173 -8.69 -16.19 -17.27
C GLU A 173 -7.29 -15.70 -17.61
N LYS A 174 -6.42 -16.64 -18.01
CA LYS A 174 -5.08 -16.36 -18.55
C LYS A 174 -5.08 -15.87 -20.00
N ASP A 175 -6.21 -15.79 -20.66
CA ASP A 175 -6.32 -15.32 -22.04
C ASP A 175 -6.39 -13.80 -22.11
N ILE A 176 -5.29 -13.15 -21.73
CA ILE A 176 -5.01 -11.81 -22.19
C ILE A 176 -4.31 -11.96 -23.53
N GLN A 177 -5.06 -11.88 -24.62
CA GLN A 177 -4.46 -11.61 -25.92
C GLN A 177 -3.85 -10.22 -25.86
N LEU A 178 -2.54 -10.16 -25.86
CA LEU A 178 -1.80 -8.93 -26.12
C LEU A 178 -1.97 -8.65 -27.60
N VAL A 179 -2.78 -7.64 -27.93
CA VAL A 179 -2.83 -7.03 -29.27
C VAL A 179 -1.78 -5.93 -29.29
#